data_951441dd642887a6c2e9a2607c8eca07
#
_entry.id   951441dd642887a6c2e9a2607c8eca07
#
_cell.length_a   1.000
_cell.length_b   1.000
_cell.length_c   1.000
_cell.angle_alpha   90.00
_cell.angle_beta   90.00
_cell.angle_gamma   90.00
#
_symmetry.space_group_name_H-M   'P 1'
#
loop_
_entity.id
_entity.type
_entity.pdbx_description
1 polymer ?
#
loop_
_entity_poly.entity_id
_entity_poly.type
_entity_poly.pdbx_seq_one_letter_code
_entity_poly.pdbx_strand_id
1 'polypeptide(L)'
;MDEYRLLTNEEINILEENGCTAEDWTNINVADDFQPTYIKNVNFYGEIFMGVFEKNIEVSNGFVRHSGIRNATLRNAYIGDNCLIENIGNYINNYAIGEECCICNVCTMETTAEATYGEGNTISVLNEAGNGNVILFSGLTSNLAALMIRNADNRDFTAAIRGIVKDDIERRERDKSTVGNNVKIVNTTEITNTHVSDNCEINGARRISDCTLASGLEDNVFIGSGVICENSIVTDGSAVLNGANITNCFVGEACQITNGFTAESSLFFANCYMSNGEACAAFCGPFSASHHKSTLLIGCMLSFYNAGSATNFSNHAYKMGPIHYGCLERGTKTASGSHLLLPANIGAFSVCLGKITNHPDTRNLPFSYIISDGRETFVVPGINITTVGLYRDIRKWPRRDVRIQSSRKSLINHDWLSPLTINEIIAGKKTLEQMRESQGEDTAFYTCGGCKISRNSLERGIRLYDMAIKLFAGDVAAGYDLTAEGRDCGTGEWGDLAGMLLPEQEERNIVNAISNGYLRSTADIDMFMKNVNERYGEYLITFTRNIIASQLGTDDLTESGIEQIIQQGRAAKEAWISEIRKDAEKEYSMGDVEHAVLEKFITQLEEE
;
A
#
# COMPACT_ATOMS: atom_id res chain seq x y z
N MET A 1 -2.64 2.04 -38.03
CA MET A 1 -2.97 3.48 -38.14
C MET A 1 -4.18 3.52 -39.05
N ASP A 2 -5.32 3.90 -38.48
CA ASP A 2 -6.52 4.08 -39.27
C ASP A 2 -6.23 5.17 -40.31
N GLU A 3 -6.66 4.97 -41.58
CA GLU A 3 -6.45 5.97 -42.63
C GLU A 3 -7.39 7.15 -42.34
N TYR A 4 -6.85 8.29 -41.93
CA TYR A 4 -7.59 9.55 -41.81
C TYR A 4 -7.51 10.31 -43.13
N ARG A 5 -8.61 10.94 -43.51
CA ARG A 5 -8.72 11.82 -44.65
C ARG A 5 -9.14 13.23 -44.24
N LEU A 6 -8.91 14.19 -45.10
CA LEU A 6 -9.45 15.54 -44.95
C LEU A 6 -10.98 15.55 -45.13
N LEU A 7 -11.62 16.53 -44.54
CA LEU A 7 -13.05 16.81 -44.71
C LEU A 7 -13.37 17.13 -46.19
N THR A 8 -14.50 16.64 -46.64
CA THR A 8 -15.09 17.08 -47.92
C THR A 8 -15.80 18.41 -47.75
N ASN A 9 -16.02 19.16 -48.86
CA ASN A 9 -16.78 20.42 -48.83
C ASN A 9 -18.22 20.23 -48.31
N GLU A 10 -18.84 19.08 -48.56
CA GLU A 10 -20.18 18.76 -48.08
C GLU A 10 -20.19 18.59 -46.55
N GLU A 11 -19.22 17.90 -46.01
CA GLU A 11 -19.06 17.72 -44.57
C GLU A 11 -18.78 19.06 -43.86
N ILE A 12 -17.94 19.91 -44.44
CA ILE A 12 -17.68 21.27 -43.92
C ILE A 12 -18.98 22.09 -43.87
N ASN A 13 -19.79 22.08 -44.94
CA ASN A 13 -21.06 22.80 -44.94
C ASN A 13 -22.01 22.29 -43.86
N ILE A 14 -22.11 20.98 -43.64
CA ILE A 14 -22.93 20.39 -42.58
C ILE A 14 -22.41 20.83 -41.20
N LEU A 15 -21.09 20.83 -40.98
CA LEU A 15 -20.49 21.30 -39.72
C LEU A 15 -20.77 22.78 -39.47
N GLU A 16 -20.65 23.64 -40.48
CA GLU A 16 -20.98 25.08 -40.38
C GLU A 16 -22.47 25.30 -40.10
N GLU A 17 -23.38 24.57 -40.76
CA GLU A 17 -24.81 24.59 -40.48
C GLU A 17 -25.13 24.12 -39.04
N ASN A 18 -24.36 23.21 -38.48
CA ASN A 18 -24.44 22.74 -37.11
C ASN A 18 -23.79 23.72 -36.10
N GLY A 19 -23.32 24.90 -36.53
CA GLY A 19 -22.71 25.92 -35.67
C GLY A 19 -21.25 25.68 -35.35
N CYS A 20 -20.56 24.83 -36.06
CA CYS A 20 -19.14 24.59 -35.88
C CYS A 20 -18.27 25.64 -36.60
N THR A 21 -17.08 25.91 -36.06
CA THR A 21 -16.07 26.79 -36.66
C THR A 21 -14.70 26.13 -36.62
N ALA A 22 -13.83 26.46 -37.54
CA ALA A 22 -12.44 26.03 -37.55
C ALA A 22 -11.51 27.21 -37.83
N GLU A 23 -10.34 27.24 -37.22
CA GLU A 23 -9.24 28.13 -37.58
C GLU A 23 -8.79 27.88 -39.01
N ASP A 24 -8.66 26.59 -39.38
CA ASP A 24 -8.39 26.12 -40.73
C ASP A 24 -9.00 24.71 -40.90
N TRP A 25 -10.00 24.58 -41.80
CA TRP A 25 -10.66 23.31 -42.09
C TRP A 25 -9.70 22.26 -42.68
N THR A 26 -8.56 22.65 -43.24
CA THR A 26 -7.57 21.72 -43.81
C THR A 26 -6.74 21.00 -42.74
N ASN A 27 -6.83 21.41 -41.47
CA ASN A 27 -6.18 20.77 -40.35
C ASN A 27 -7.10 19.75 -39.63
N ILE A 28 -8.32 19.53 -40.15
CA ILE A 28 -9.28 18.59 -39.59
C ILE A 28 -9.24 17.27 -40.38
N ASN A 29 -8.86 16.22 -39.73
CA ASN A 29 -8.73 14.87 -40.27
C ASN A 29 -9.82 13.97 -39.69
N VAL A 30 -10.47 13.17 -40.48
CA VAL A 30 -11.61 12.32 -40.08
C VAL A 30 -11.47 10.91 -40.62
N ALA A 31 -12.06 9.94 -39.93
CA ALA A 31 -12.19 8.57 -40.44
C ALA A 31 -13.06 8.54 -41.71
N ASP A 32 -12.92 7.50 -42.54
CA ASP A 32 -13.63 7.39 -43.80
C ASP A 32 -15.16 7.46 -43.64
N ASP A 33 -15.71 6.81 -42.61
CA ASP A 33 -17.15 6.76 -42.33
C ASP A 33 -17.56 7.83 -41.27
N PHE A 34 -16.89 8.96 -41.23
CA PHE A 34 -17.19 10.07 -40.31
C PHE A 34 -18.60 10.64 -40.54
N GLN A 35 -19.32 10.92 -39.44
CA GLN A 35 -20.70 11.47 -39.49
C GLN A 35 -20.74 12.90 -38.93
N PRO A 36 -20.73 13.95 -39.75
CA PRO A 36 -20.73 15.35 -39.32
C PRO A 36 -22.01 15.75 -38.57
N THR A 37 -23.11 15.03 -38.75
CA THR A 37 -24.42 15.28 -38.12
C THR A 37 -24.38 15.25 -36.60
N TYR A 38 -23.46 14.50 -36.03
CA TYR A 38 -23.33 14.34 -34.58
C TYR A 38 -22.37 15.36 -33.91
N ILE A 39 -21.80 16.28 -34.70
CA ILE A 39 -20.92 17.35 -34.24
C ILE A 39 -21.68 18.67 -34.29
N LYS A 40 -21.82 19.36 -33.12
CA LYS A 40 -22.63 20.59 -32.98
C LYS A 40 -22.01 21.61 -32.07
N ASN A 41 -21.95 22.86 -32.50
CA ASN A 41 -21.40 23.98 -31.70
C ASN A 41 -19.98 23.69 -31.20
N VAL A 42 -19.08 23.31 -32.10
CA VAL A 42 -17.68 22.98 -31.75
C VAL A 42 -16.74 23.95 -32.45
N ASN A 43 -15.77 24.49 -31.69
CA ASN A 43 -14.71 25.33 -32.24
C ASN A 43 -13.42 24.51 -32.36
N PHE A 44 -12.84 24.43 -33.53
CA PHE A 44 -11.63 23.65 -33.83
C PHE A 44 -10.43 24.58 -34.03
N TYR A 45 -9.31 24.23 -33.39
CA TYR A 45 -8.03 24.92 -33.49
C TYR A 45 -6.89 23.93 -33.69
N GLY A 46 -5.92 24.28 -34.55
CA GLY A 46 -4.77 23.44 -34.83
C GLY A 46 -5.19 22.10 -35.48
N GLU A 47 -4.44 21.04 -35.20
CA GLU A 47 -4.61 19.72 -35.83
C GLU A 47 -5.60 18.86 -35.04
N ILE A 48 -6.66 18.40 -35.68
CA ILE A 48 -7.72 17.57 -35.11
C ILE A 48 -7.87 16.27 -35.86
N PHE A 49 -8.02 15.16 -35.15
CA PHE A 49 -8.38 13.85 -35.67
C PHE A 49 -9.66 13.36 -35.00
N MET A 50 -10.64 12.91 -35.76
CA MET A 50 -11.91 12.39 -35.26
C MET A 50 -12.27 11.06 -35.92
N GLY A 51 -12.59 10.06 -35.08
CA GLY A 51 -13.12 8.77 -35.49
C GLY A 51 -14.60 8.82 -35.93
N VAL A 52 -15.28 7.68 -35.88
CA VAL A 52 -16.71 7.52 -36.22
C VAL A 52 -17.61 7.70 -34.99
N PHE A 53 -18.89 8.04 -35.20
CA PHE A 53 -19.88 8.24 -34.15
C PHE A 53 -21.16 7.46 -34.42
N GLU A 54 -21.16 6.15 -34.12
CA GLU A 54 -22.25 5.23 -34.49
C GLU A 54 -22.99 4.64 -33.28
N LYS A 55 -22.36 4.66 -32.09
CA LYS A 55 -22.88 4.00 -30.92
C LYS A 55 -23.60 4.95 -29.95
N ASN A 56 -24.40 4.36 -29.08
CA ASN A 56 -24.92 5.04 -27.89
C ASN A 56 -24.00 4.77 -26.71
N ILE A 57 -23.72 5.81 -25.93
CA ILE A 57 -22.87 5.78 -24.74
C ILE A 57 -23.75 5.92 -23.49
N GLU A 58 -23.53 5.07 -22.51
CA GLU A 58 -24.24 5.14 -21.23
C GLU A 58 -23.63 6.25 -20.33
N VAL A 59 -24.42 7.29 -20.10
CA VAL A 59 -24.02 8.44 -19.25
C VAL A 59 -24.26 8.13 -17.78
N SER A 60 -25.38 7.48 -17.46
CA SER A 60 -25.73 6.98 -16.13
C SER A 60 -26.69 5.81 -16.26
N ASN A 61 -26.89 5.07 -15.18
CA ASN A 61 -27.69 3.83 -15.16
C ASN A 61 -28.99 3.93 -15.99
N GLY A 62 -29.00 3.26 -17.16
CA GLY A 62 -30.11 3.22 -18.09
C GLY A 62 -30.32 4.49 -18.92
N PHE A 63 -29.51 5.54 -18.75
CA PHE A 63 -29.56 6.74 -19.57
C PHE A 63 -28.44 6.72 -20.61
N VAL A 64 -28.80 6.51 -21.85
CA VAL A 64 -27.87 6.46 -22.99
C VAL A 64 -28.04 7.66 -23.89
N ARG A 65 -26.94 8.11 -24.51
CA ARG A 65 -26.90 9.20 -25.49
C ARG A 65 -26.07 8.76 -26.68
N HIS A 66 -26.44 9.23 -27.85
CA HIS A 66 -25.65 8.96 -29.05
C HIS A 66 -24.29 9.65 -28.96
N SER A 67 -23.21 8.95 -29.31
CA SER A 67 -21.85 9.46 -29.44
C SER A 67 -21.81 10.74 -30.30
N GLY A 68 -20.78 11.52 -30.18
CA GLY A 68 -20.62 12.78 -30.90
C GLY A 68 -20.03 13.87 -30.00
N ILE A 69 -19.79 15.05 -30.57
CA ILE A 69 -19.17 16.18 -29.88
C ILE A 69 -20.13 17.37 -29.91
N ARG A 70 -20.41 17.95 -28.73
CA ARG A 70 -21.38 19.05 -28.62
C ARG A 70 -20.93 20.10 -27.60
N ASN A 71 -21.02 21.38 -27.97
CA ASN A 71 -20.65 22.50 -27.09
C ASN A 71 -19.22 22.36 -26.56
N ALA A 72 -18.23 22.36 -27.44
CA ALA A 72 -16.83 22.14 -27.06
C ALA A 72 -15.88 23.02 -27.86
N THR A 73 -14.71 23.31 -27.27
CA THR A 73 -13.55 23.86 -27.97
C THR A 73 -12.42 22.84 -27.92
N LEU A 74 -11.93 22.43 -29.08
CA LEU A 74 -10.87 21.44 -29.24
C LEU A 74 -9.64 22.04 -29.89
N ARG A 75 -8.47 21.75 -29.37
CA ARG A 75 -7.18 22.17 -29.94
C ARG A 75 -6.18 21.03 -29.91
N ASN A 76 -5.55 20.75 -31.07
CA ASN A 76 -4.52 19.70 -31.19
C ASN A 76 -4.97 18.38 -30.55
N ALA A 77 -6.18 17.92 -30.86
CA ALA A 77 -6.83 16.79 -30.20
C ALA A 77 -7.01 15.59 -31.15
N TYR A 78 -6.83 14.41 -30.59
CA TYR A 78 -7.21 13.13 -31.21
C TYR A 78 -8.43 12.57 -30.45
N ILE A 79 -9.51 12.27 -31.15
CA ILE A 79 -10.75 11.73 -30.60
C ILE A 79 -11.03 10.39 -31.27
N GLY A 80 -10.95 9.31 -30.51
CA GLY A 80 -11.25 7.96 -30.97
C GLY A 80 -12.72 7.72 -31.27
N ASP A 81 -13.02 6.51 -31.72
CA ASP A 81 -14.36 6.13 -32.14
C ASP A 81 -15.39 6.18 -31.01
N ASN A 82 -16.60 6.56 -31.38
CA ASN A 82 -17.77 6.49 -30.52
C ASN A 82 -17.65 7.25 -29.17
N CYS A 83 -16.84 8.29 -29.11
CA CYS A 83 -16.78 9.17 -27.94
C CYS A 83 -18.02 10.05 -27.81
N LEU A 84 -18.43 10.32 -26.57
CA LEU A 84 -19.41 11.34 -26.22
C LEU A 84 -18.71 12.47 -25.49
N ILE A 85 -18.52 13.63 -26.15
CA ILE A 85 -17.86 14.81 -25.57
C ILE A 85 -18.86 15.96 -25.56
N GLU A 86 -19.23 16.43 -24.35
CA GLU A 86 -20.27 17.46 -24.23
C GLU A 86 -20.00 18.48 -23.14
N ASN A 87 -20.35 19.73 -23.43
CA ASN A 87 -20.33 20.85 -22.48
C ASN A 87 -18.93 21.04 -21.87
N ILE A 88 -17.95 21.25 -22.72
CA ILE A 88 -16.59 21.60 -22.32
C ILE A 88 -16.55 23.09 -22.07
N GLY A 89 -16.27 23.49 -20.82
CA GLY A 89 -16.40 24.88 -20.36
C GLY A 89 -15.38 25.82 -20.99
N ASN A 90 -14.11 25.40 -21.07
CA ASN A 90 -13.06 26.16 -21.73
C ASN A 90 -12.59 25.43 -23.00
N TYR A 91 -11.78 24.41 -22.84
CA TYR A 91 -11.22 23.65 -23.97
C TYR A 91 -10.65 22.28 -23.57
N ILE A 92 -10.43 21.44 -24.60
CA ILE A 92 -9.55 20.28 -24.56
C ILE A 92 -8.36 20.59 -25.48
N ASN A 93 -7.13 20.58 -24.94
CA ASN A 93 -5.91 20.97 -25.63
C ASN A 93 -4.79 19.93 -25.45
N ASN A 94 -4.20 19.50 -26.57
CA ASN A 94 -3.08 18.53 -26.60
C ASN A 94 -3.42 17.20 -25.90
N TYR A 95 -4.59 16.62 -26.17
CA TYR A 95 -5.01 15.31 -25.64
C TYR A 95 -5.26 14.31 -26.76
N ALA A 96 -4.89 13.05 -26.50
CA ALA A 96 -5.33 11.91 -27.28
C ALA A 96 -6.35 11.12 -26.46
N ILE A 97 -7.59 11.04 -26.93
CA ILE A 97 -8.73 10.37 -26.29
C ILE A 97 -9.03 9.09 -27.05
N GLY A 98 -9.05 7.95 -26.33
CA GLY A 98 -9.36 6.64 -26.88
C GLY A 98 -10.84 6.47 -27.24
N GLU A 99 -11.24 5.23 -27.50
CA GLU A 99 -12.58 4.90 -27.97
C GLU A 99 -13.61 4.83 -26.84
N GLU A 100 -14.89 5.04 -27.19
CA GLU A 100 -16.06 4.87 -26.30
C GLU A 100 -15.99 5.68 -25.00
N CYS A 101 -15.27 6.79 -24.99
CA CYS A 101 -15.14 7.66 -23.83
C CYS A 101 -16.37 8.56 -23.65
N CYS A 102 -16.71 8.85 -22.36
CA CYS A 102 -17.73 9.80 -21.98
C CYS A 102 -17.11 10.99 -21.22
N ILE A 103 -16.96 12.14 -21.87
CA ILE A 103 -16.38 13.36 -21.29
C ILE A 103 -17.43 14.46 -21.27
N CYS A 104 -18.04 14.71 -20.11
CA CYS A 104 -19.18 15.62 -20.02
C CYS A 104 -19.05 16.59 -18.84
N ASN A 105 -19.38 17.86 -19.08
CA ASN A 105 -19.32 18.91 -18.05
C ASN A 105 -17.92 19.04 -17.44
N VAL A 106 -16.90 19.08 -18.27
CA VAL A 106 -15.50 19.30 -17.87
C VAL A 106 -15.11 20.72 -18.24
N CYS A 107 -14.47 21.44 -17.33
CA CYS A 107 -14.14 22.83 -17.61
C CYS A 107 -12.89 22.94 -18.49
N THR A 108 -11.78 22.35 -18.07
CA THR A 108 -10.50 22.42 -18.80
C THR A 108 -9.79 21.07 -18.79
N MET A 109 -9.28 20.64 -19.96
CA MET A 109 -8.32 19.54 -20.10
C MET A 109 -7.15 20.03 -20.95
N GLU A 110 -5.92 19.97 -20.43
CA GLU A 110 -4.77 20.40 -21.19
C GLU A 110 -3.46 19.67 -20.87
N THR A 111 -2.60 19.58 -21.86
CA THR A 111 -1.20 19.21 -21.69
C THR A 111 -0.33 20.41 -21.94
N THR A 112 0.52 20.76 -20.97
CA THR A 112 1.54 21.80 -21.06
C THR A 112 2.90 21.23 -21.47
N ALA A 113 3.85 22.08 -21.82
CA ALA A 113 5.17 21.63 -22.28
C ALA A 113 6.05 21.02 -21.16
N GLU A 114 5.69 21.18 -19.90
CA GLU A 114 6.50 20.74 -18.75
C GLU A 114 5.79 19.62 -17.95
N ALA A 115 5.07 18.73 -18.64
CA ALA A 115 4.33 17.65 -18.01
C ALA A 115 5.26 16.56 -17.46
N THR A 116 5.08 16.19 -16.19
CA THR A 116 5.76 15.03 -15.57
C THR A 116 4.84 13.82 -15.41
N TYR A 117 3.54 14.02 -15.44
CA TYR A 117 2.53 12.99 -15.20
C TYR A 117 2.66 12.28 -13.84
N GLY A 118 3.36 12.90 -12.87
CA GLY A 118 3.68 12.27 -11.59
C GLY A 118 4.81 11.23 -11.64
N GLU A 119 5.27 10.86 -12.84
CA GLU A 119 6.33 9.88 -13.06
C GLU A 119 7.72 10.50 -12.86
N GLY A 120 8.64 9.75 -12.25
CA GLY A 120 10.02 10.19 -12.02
C GLY A 120 10.20 11.18 -10.87
N ASN A 121 9.12 11.68 -10.27
CA ASN A 121 9.20 12.55 -9.11
C ASN A 121 9.86 11.81 -7.94
N THR A 122 10.86 12.45 -7.33
CA THR A 122 11.49 11.89 -6.13
C THR A 122 10.86 12.51 -4.90
N ILE A 123 10.28 11.69 -4.05
CA ILE A 123 9.60 12.14 -2.84
C ILE A 123 10.40 11.80 -1.58
N SER A 124 10.19 12.61 -0.54
CA SER A 124 10.82 12.45 0.76
C SER A 124 9.92 11.65 1.68
N VAL A 125 10.12 10.34 1.71
CA VAL A 125 9.45 9.46 2.66
C VAL A 125 10.30 9.34 3.92
N LEU A 126 9.67 9.31 5.08
CA LEU A 126 10.28 9.30 6.43
C LEU A 126 11.07 10.56 6.79
N ASN A 127 11.08 11.59 5.96
CA ASN A 127 11.81 12.82 6.20
C ASN A 127 11.05 14.06 5.71
N GLU A 128 10.34 14.72 6.59
CA GLU A 128 9.57 15.94 6.31
C GLU A 128 10.41 17.12 5.76
N ALA A 129 11.72 17.13 6.00
CA ALA A 129 12.59 18.22 5.58
C ALA A 129 13.14 18.09 4.15
N GLY A 130 12.81 17.01 3.45
CA GLY A 130 13.32 16.79 2.11
C GLY A 130 14.43 15.72 2.04
N ASN A 131 15.19 15.67 0.95
CA ASN A 131 16.13 14.61 0.58
C ASN A 131 15.42 13.34 0.11
N GLY A 132 14.53 13.50 -0.89
CA GLY A 132 13.74 12.43 -1.47
C GLY A 132 14.51 11.16 -1.79
N ASN A 133 13.99 10.02 -1.36
CA ASN A 133 14.63 8.71 -1.46
C ASN A 133 13.81 7.70 -2.25
N VAL A 134 12.57 8.00 -2.58
CA VAL A 134 11.72 7.14 -3.40
C VAL A 134 11.35 7.84 -4.69
N ILE A 135 11.48 7.14 -5.80
CA ILE A 135 11.11 7.62 -7.13
C ILE A 135 9.72 7.07 -7.43
N LEU A 136 8.77 7.96 -7.73
CA LEU A 136 7.43 7.59 -8.16
C LEU A 136 7.44 7.12 -9.61
N PHE A 137 6.81 6.00 -9.85
CA PHE A 137 6.49 5.49 -11.19
C PHE A 137 5.34 4.48 -11.11
N SER A 138 4.59 4.29 -12.17
CA SER A 138 3.38 3.46 -12.17
C SER A 138 3.61 1.96 -11.91
N GLY A 139 4.85 1.50 -12.02
CA GLY A 139 5.26 0.14 -11.65
C GLY A 139 5.75 -0.03 -10.20
N LEU A 140 5.66 1.00 -9.34
CA LEU A 140 6.17 0.92 -7.97
C LEU A 140 5.35 -0.06 -7.12
N THR A 141 6.05 -1.00 -6.47
CA THR A 141 5.46 -1.96 -5.51
C THR A 141 5.88 -1.61 -4.08
N SER A 142 5.13 -2.12 -3.08
CA SER A 142 5.52 -1.93 -1.66
C SER A 142 6.90 -2.50 -1.37
N ASN A 143 7.24 -3.61 -2.01
CA ASN A 143 8.50 -4.31 -1.81
C ASN A 143 9.68 -3.51 -2.37
N LEU A 144 9.55 -2.97 -3.59
CA LEU A 144 10.59 -2.15 -4.20
C LEU A 144 10.77 -0.82 -3.46
N ALA A 145 9.68 -0.17 -3.06
CA ALA A 145 9.73 1.06 -2.28
C ALA A 145 10.41 0.84 -0.91
N ALA A 146 10.10 -0.27 -0.22
CA ALA A 146 10.77 -0.64 1.02
C ALA A 146 12.27 -0.90 0.81
N LEU A 147 12.63 -1.58 -0.29
CA LEU A 147 14.01 -1.83 -0.65
C LEU A 147 14.78 -0.52 -0.89
N MET A 148 14.16 0.45 -1.60
CA MET A 148 14.75 1.79 -1.83
C MET A 148 15.02 2.52 -0.51
N ILE A 149 14.07 2.51 0.42
CA ILE A 149 14.21 3.18 1.73
C ILE A 149 15.28 2.53 2.58
N ARG A 150 15.26 1.19 2.71
CA ARG A 150 16.21 0.45 3.53
C ARG A 150 17.67 0.57 3.02
N ASN A 151 17.85 0.84 1.74
CA ASN A 151 19.16 0.95 1.09
C ASN A 151 19.46 2.37 0.58
N ALA A 152 18.81 3.40 1.11
CA ALA A 152 18.96 4.79 0.68
C ALA A 152 20.40 5.32 0.82
N ASP A 153 21.17 4.81 1.77
CA ASP A 153 22.58 5.18 2.00
C ASP A 153 23.56 4.44 1.05
N ASN A 154 23.10 3.40 0.35
CA ASN A 154 23.91 2.68 -0.63
C ASN A 154 23.91 3.42 -1.98
N ARG A 155 25.00 4.13 -2.26
CA ARG A 155 25.13 5.00 -3.44
C ARG A 155 25.05 4.23 -4.76
N ASP A 156 25.66 3.05 -4.83
CA ASP A 156 25.69 2.25 -6.06
C ASP A 156 24.30 1.71 -6.37
N PHE A 157 23.60 1.22 -5.36
CA PHE A 157 22.20 0.80 -5.48
C PHE A 157 21.29 1.98 -5.89
N THR A 158 21.41 3.11 -5.21
CA THR A 158 20.59 4.30 -5.48
C THR A 158 20.80 4.84 -6.90
N ALA A 159 22.06 4.84 -7.39
CA ALA A 159 22.35 5.25 -8.76
C ALA A 159 21.77 4.25 -9.79
N ALA A 160 21.94 2.95 -9.56
CA ALA A 160 21.45 1.91 -10.46
C ALA A 160 19.92 1.91 -10.56
N ILE A 161 19.21 1.95 -9.42
CA ILE A 161 17.74 1.94 -9.42
C ILE A 161 17.15 3.20 -10.07
N ARG A 162 17.80 4.37 -9.91
CA ARG A 162 17.39 5.60 -10.60
C ARG A 162 17.51 5.46 -12.12
N GLY A 163 18.59 4.84 -12.61
CA GLY A 163 18.76 4.56 -14.03
C GLY A 163 17.67 3.62 -14.56
N ILE A 164 17.43 2.51 -13.87
CA ILE A 164 16.41 1.51 -14.25
C ILE A 164 15.02 2.14 -14.33
N VAL A 165 14.63 2.92 -13.32
CA VAL A 165 13.30 3.57 -13.29
C VAL A 165 13.20 4.63 -14.38
N LYS A 166 14.25 5.42 -14.61
CA LYS A 166 14.28 6.41 -15.69
C LYS A 166 14.10 5.76 -17.06
N ASP A 167 14.83 4.68 -17.36
CA ASP A 167 14.70 3.94 -18.61
C ASP A 167 13.29 3.33 -18.79
N ASP A 168 12.64 2.95 -17.69
CA ASP A 168 11.28 2.44 -17.71
C ASP A 168 10.24 3.54 -18.01
N ILE A 169 10.41 4.73 -17.46
CA ILE A 169 9.58 5.91 -17.74
C ILE A 169 9.76 6.37 -19.17
N GLU A 170 11.01 6.52 -19.66
CA GLU A 170 11.32 6.97 -21.03
C GLU A 170 10.70 6.03 -22.09
N ARG A 171 10.63 4.73 -21.83
CA ARG A 171 9.95 3.78 -22.72
C ARG A 171 8.44 4.00 -22.84
N ARG A 172 7.83 4.69 -21.87
CA ARG A 172 6.39 4.99 -21.80
C ARG A 172 6.07 6.44 -22.11
N GLU A 173 7.10 7.29 -22.32
CA GLU A 173 6.95 8.72 -22.58
C GLU A 173 6.13 8.97 -23.85
N ARG A 174 5.25 9.98 -23.80
CA ARG A 174 4.36 10.38 -24.88
C ARG A 174 4.33 11.90 -24.99
N ASP A 175 4.23 12.41 -26.22
CA ASP A 175 4.20 13.85 -26.49
C ASP A 175 2.90 14.54 -26.05
N LYS A 176 1.84 13.78 -25.76
CA LYS A 176 0.52 14.28 -25.36
C LYS A 176 -0.02 13.45 -24.20
N SER A 177 -0.82 14.07 -23.34
CA SER A 177 -1.63 13.34 -22.37
C SER A 177 -2.60 12.40 -23.08
N THR A 178 -2.84 11.24 -22.51
CA THR A 178 -3.75 10.24 -23.06
C THR A 178 -4.89 9.94 -22.11
N VAL A 179 -6.07 9.75 -22.69
CA VAL A 179 -7.22 9.11 -22.06
C VAL A 179 -7.43 7.79 -22.80
N GLY A 180 -7.40 6.68 -22.08
CA GLY A 180 -7.60 5.34 -22.63
C GLY A 180 -9.03 5.11 -23.10
N ASN A 181 -9.36 3.85 -23.39
CA ASN A 181 -10.69 3.46 -23.88
C ASN A 181 -11.70 3.31 -22.73
N ASN A 182 -12.99 3.49 -23.02
CA ASN A 182 -14.10 3.34 -22.07
C ASN A 182 -13.94 4.20 -20.80
N VAL A 183 -13.27 5.33 -20.88
CA VAL A 183 -13.05 6.24 -19.76
C VAL A 183 -14.25 7.15 -19.59
N LYS A 184 -14.65 7.38 -18.34
CA LYS A 184 -15.71 8.31 -17.98
C LYS A 184 -15.17 9.46 -17.16
N ILE A 185 -15.26 10.69 -17.69
CA ILE A 185 -14.86 11.94 -17.04
C ILE A 185 -16.05 12.86 -17.01
N VAL A 186 -16.63 13.09 -15.83
CA VAL A 186 -17.84 13.89 -15.72
C VAL A 186 -17.76 14.90 -14.57
N ASN A 187 -18.36 16.08 -14.77
CA ASN A 187 -18.50 17.12 -13.74
C ASN A 187 -17.18 17.55 -13.09
N THR A 188 -16.08 17.53 -13.84
CA THR A 188 -14.73 17.77 -13.35
C THR A 188 -14.24 19.16 -13.75
N THR A 189 -13.60 19.90 -12.82
CA THR A 189 -13.22 21.29 -13.11
C THR A 189 -11.95 21.36 -13.96
N GLU A 190 -10.86 20.69 -13.54
CA GLU A 190 -9.56 20.84 -14.20
C GLU A 190 -8.80 19.52 -14.26
N ILE A 191 -8.29 19.19 -15.45
CA ILE A 191 -7.38 18.06 -15.68
C ILE A 191 -6.20 18.58 -16.51
N THR A 192 -5.01 18.57 -15.91
CA THR A 192 -3.78 19.06 -16.56
C THR A 192 -2.70 17.99 -16.50
N ASN A 193 -1.95 17.80 -17.61
CA ASN A 193 -0.79 16.89 -17.63
C ASN A 193 -1.08 15.52 -17.01
N THR A 194 -2.19 14.90 -17.38
CA THR A 194 -2.66 13.67 -16.74
C THR A 194 -2.86 12.55 -17.75
N HIS A 195 -2.24 11.40 -17.49
CA HIS A 195 -2.52 10.14 -18.18
C HIS A 195 -3.62 9.37 -17.47
N VAL A 196 -4.62 8.94 -18.21
CA VAL A 196 -5.75 8.17 -17.69
C VAL A 196 -5.82 6.87 -18.48
N SER A 197 -5.62 5.73 -17.82
CA SER A 197 -5.72 4.40 -18.43
C SER A 197 -7.17 4.02 -18.74
N ASP A 198 -7.34 2.91 -19.48
CA ASP A 198 -8.64 2.36 -19.84
C ASP A 198 -9.56 2.16 -18.64
N ASN A 199 -10.86 2.28 -18.84
CA ASN A 199 -11.92 2.01 -17.87
C ASN A 199 -11.87 2.86 -16.58
N CYS A 200 -11.04 3.89 -16.47
CA CYS A 200 -11.04 4.81 -15.34
C CYS A 200 -12.35 5.62 -15.26
N GLU A 201 -12.76 5.94 -14.06
CA GLU A 201 -13.86 6.89 -13.82
C GLU A 201 -13.41 8.09 -12.99
N ILE A 202 -13.66 9.31 -13.50
CA ILE A 202 -13.45 10.59 -12.79
C ILE A 202 -14.80 11.29 -12.69
N ASN A 203 -15.29 11.50 -11.48
CA ASN A 203 -16.63 12.07 -11.28
C ASN A 203 -16.63 13.17 -10.22
N GLY A 204 -16.64 14.41 -10.67
CA GLY A 204 -16.73 15.58 -9.81
C GLY A 204 -15.42 16.00 -9.15
N ALA A 205 -14.28 15.59 -9.68
CA ALA A 205 -12.98 16.03 -9.18
C ALA A 205 -12.83 17.56 -9.35
N ARG A 206 -12.19 18.20 -8.38
CA ARG A 206 -11.90 19.61 -8.45
C ARG A 206 -10.67 19.89 -9.30
N ARG A 207 -9.58 19.13 -9.09
CA ARG A 207 -8.34 19.29 -9.84
C ARG A 207 -7.54 18.00 -9.86
N ILE A 208 -7.05 17.65 -11.05
CA ILE A 208 -6.08 16.57 -11.24
C ILE A 208 -4.95 17.17 -12.11
N SER A 209 -3.73 17.20 -11.57
CA SER A 209 -2.60 17.83 -12.25
C SER A 209 -1.32 17.00 -12.09
N ASP A 210 -0.62 16.81 -13.21
CA ASP A 210 0.62 16.02 -13.25
C ASP A 210 0.46 14.64 -12.61
N CYS A 211 -0.53 13.88 -13.08
CA CYS A 211 -0.91 12.58 -12.52
C CYS A 211 -0.93 11.46 -13.55
N THR A 212 -0.71 10.25 -13.07
CA THR A 212 -1.00 9.00 -13.80
C THR A 212 -2.07 8.22 -13.05
N LEU A 213 -3.18 7.94 -13.74
CA LEU A 213 -4.25 7.05 -13.26
C LEU A 213 -4.12 5.73 -14.01
N ALA A 214 -3.50 4.73 -13.38
CA ALA A 214 -3.11 3.48 -14.01
C ALA A 214 -4.02 2.33 -13.60
N SER A 215 -5.13 2.14 -14.30
CA SER A 215 -6.04 1.00 -14.08
C SER A 215 -5.45 -0.30 -14.63
N GLY A 216 -5.74 -1.42 -13.95
CA GLY A 216 -5.64 -2.75 -14.53
C GLY A 216 -6.82 -3.06 -15.47
N LEU A 217 -6.80 -4.24 -16.08
CA LEU A 217 -7.86 -4.66 -17.01
C LEU A 217 -9.25 -4.80 -16.37
N GLU A 218 -9.29 -5.20 -15.10
CA GLU A 218 -10.52 -5.47 -14.36
C GLU A 218 -10.65 -4.59 -13.09
N ASP A 219 -9.58 -3.83 -12.76
CA ASP A 219 -9.44 -3.03 -11.55
C ASP A 219 -9.38 -1.54 -11.88
N ASN A 220 -10.53 -0.92 -11.95
CA ASN A 220 -10.65 0.49 -12.35
C ASN A 220 -10.21 1.44 -11.24
N VAL A 221 -9.51 2.50 -11.64
CA VAL A 221 -9.27 3.66 -10.76
C VAL A 221 -10.52 4.54 -10.73
N PHE A 222 -10.91 4.98 -9.54
CA PHE A 222 -12.02 5.92 -9.36
C PHE A 222 -11.59 7.18 -8.60
N ILE A 223 -11.76 8.35 -9.24
CA ILE A 223 -11.54 9.67 -8.62
C ILE A 223 -12.89 10.36 -8.42
N GLY A 224 -13.25 10.59 -7.17
CA GLY A 224 -14.57 11.09 -6.80
C GLY A 224 -14.66 12.61 -6.57
N SER A 225 -15.81 13.02 -6.07
CA SER A 225 -16.19 14.41 -5.93
C SER A 225 -15.30 15.21 -4.99
N GLY A 226 -14.93 16.43 -5.43
CA GLY A 226 -14.17 17.40 -4.65
C GLY A 226 -12.68 17.07 -4.47
N VAL A 227 -12.19 15.99 -5.07
CA VAL A 227 -10.80 15.54 -4.95
C VAL A 227 -9.84 16.53 -5.61
N ILE A 228 -8.70 16.76 -4.95
CA ILE A 228 -7.50 17.38 -5.50
C ILE A 228 -6.40 16.32 -5.51
N CYS A 229 -5.80 16.10 -6.68
CA CYS A 229 -4.72 15.14 -6.88
C CYS A 229 -3.62 15.79 -7.71
N GLU A 230 -2.42 15.94 -7.13
CA GLU A 230 -1.31 16.65 -7.77
C GLU A 230 -0.01 15.84 -7.67
N ASN A 231 0.78 15.82 -8.76
CA ASN A 231 2.07 15.13 -8.84
C ASN A 231 2.04 13.70 -8.29
N SER A 232 0.98 12.97 -8.58
CA SER A 232 0.67 11.71 -7.90
C SER A 232 0.32 10.60 -8.88
N ILE A 233 0.50 9.36 -8.43
CA ILE A 233 0.14 8.17 -9.20
C ILE A 233 -0.90 7.39 -8.41
N VAL A 234 -2.00 7.00 -9.07
CA VAL A 234 -3.07 6.17 -8.49
C VAL A 234 -3.22 4.92 -9.35
N THR A 235 -3.15 3.74 -8.74
CA THR A 235 -3.11 2.48 -9.48
C THR A 235 -4.24 1.51 -9.14
N ASP A 236 -4.41 0.56 -9.96
CA ASP A 236 -5.19 -0.69 -9.90
C ASP A 236 -6.26 -0.78 -8.79
N GLY A 237 -7.51 -0.54 -9.12
CA GLY A 237 -8.65 -0.72 -8.21
C GLY A 237 -8.73 0.28 -7.05
N SER A 238 -7.91 1.34 -7.10
CA SER A 238 -7.88 2.32 -6.03
C SER A 238 -8.89 3.44 -6.22
N ALA A 239 -9.37 3.98 -5.10
CA ALA A 239 -10.35 5.04 -5.08
C ALA A 239 -9.91 6.24 -4.21
N VAL A 240 -9.90 7.44 -4.81
CA VAL A 240 -9.68 8.70 -4.09
C VAL A 240 -10.98 9.48 -4.12
N LEU A 241 -11.58 9.74 -2.95
CA LEU A 241 -12.99 10.11 -2.86
C LEU A 241 -13.25 11.28 -1.91
N ASN A 242 -14.43 11.89 -2.07
CA ASN A 242 -15.06 12.74 -1.06
C ASN A 242 -14.15 13.85 -0.51
N GLY A 243 -13.57 14.64 -1.41
CA GLY A 243 -12.76 15.81 -1.04
C GLY A 243 -11.38 15.47 -0.47
N ALA A 244 -10.86 14.27 -0.69
CA ALA A 244 -9.47 13.96 -0.35
C ALA A 244 -8.51 14.86 -1.15
N ASN A 245 -7.39 15.22 -0.53
CA ASN A 245 -6.36 16.08 -1.14
C ASN A 245 -5.00 15.39 -1.01
N ILE A 246 -4.41 14.98 -2.14
CA ILE A 246 -3.15 14.26 -2.19
C ILE A 246 -2.15 14.96 -3.11
N THR A 247 -0.92 15.13 -2.64
CA THR A 247 0.16 15.78 -3.39
C THR A 247 1.45 14.99 -3.22
N ASN A 248 2.18 14.76 -4.30
CA ASN A 248 3.42 13.97 -4.29
C ASN A 248 3.22 12.59 -3.65
N CYS A 249 2.15 11.88 -4.03
CA CYS A 249 1.76 10.61 -3.41
C CYS A 249 1.74 9.45 -4.42
N PHE A 250 1.96 8.26 -3.90
CA PHE A 250 1.66 7.02 -4.61
C PHE A 250 0.52 6.28 -3.91
N VAL A 251 -0.52 5.95 -4.66
CA VAL A 251 -1.68 5.19 -4.19
C VAL A 251 -1.70 3.87 -4.96
N GLY A 252 -1.25 2.82 -4.31
CA GLY A 252 -1.10 1.48 -4.88
C GLY A 252 -2.41 0.70 -4.95
N GLU A 253 -2.30 -0.61 -5.08
CA GLU A 253 -3.40 -1.54 -5.40
C GLU A 253 -4.53 -1.51 -4.37
N ALA A 254 -5.78 -1.38 -4.83
CA ALA A 254 -7.00 -1.50 -4.03
C ALA A 254 -7.06 -0.62 -2.77
N CYS A 255 -6.46 0.56 -2.83
CA CYS A 255 -6.48 1.53 -1.75
C CYS A 255 -7.75 2.39 -1.76
N GLN A 256 -8.15 2.88 -0.59
CA GLN A 256 -9.19 3.90 -0.47
C GLN A 256 -8.69 5.10 0.32
N ILE A 257 -8.71 6.29 -0.29
CA ILE A 257 -8.40 7.56 0.38
C ILE A 257 -9.63 8.45 0.29
N THR A 258 -10.23 8.81 1.42
CA THR A 258 -11.58 9.39 1.40
C THR A 258 -11.86 10.39 2.53
N ASN A 259 -13.02 11.06 2.44
CA ASN A 259 -13.60 11.91 3.49
C ASN A 259 -12.65 13.03 3.96
N GLY A 260 -12.09 13.76 3.00
CA GLY A 260 -11.22 14.89 3.30
C GLY A 260 -9.87 14.51 3.91
N PHE A 261 -9.40 13.27 3.71
CA PHE A 261 -8.05 12.89 4.09
C PHE A 261 -7.04 13.71 3.29
N THR A 262 -5.99 14.22 3.97
CA THR A 262 -4.92 14.97 3.32
C THR A 262 -3.62 14.18 3.35
N ALA A 263 -2.87 14.18 2.25
CA ALA A 263 -1.59 13.50 2.20
C ALA A 263 -0.56 14.29 1.39
N GLU A 264 0.67 14.33 1.90
CA GLU A 264 1.81 14.92 1.20
C GLU A 264 3.02 13.98 1.29
N SER A 265 3.73 13.83 0.16
CA SER A 265 4.97 13.04 0.07
C SER A 265 4.86 11.65 0.72
N SER A 266 3.74 10.97 0.48
CA SER A 266 3.38 9.73 1.18
C SER A 266 3.06 8.60 0.22
N LEU A 267 3.30 7.37 0.68
CA LEU A 267 3.05 6.14 -0.08
C LEU A 267 1.96 5.32 0.62
N PHE A 268 1.01 4.85 -0.17
CA PHE A 268 -0.07 3.97 0.29
C PHE A 268 -0.08 2.71 -0.57
N PHE A 269 0.13 1.55 0.05
CA PHE A 269 0.20 0.29 -0.67
C PHE A 269 -1.01 -0.61 -0.37
N ALA A 270 -1.06 -1.72 -1.03
CA ALA A 270 -2.18 -2.63 -1.16
C ALA A 270 -3.18 -2.66 0.01
N ASN A 271 -4.45 -2.44 -0.29
CA ASN A 271 -5.55 -2.45 0.68
C ASN A 271 -5.43 -1.41 1.82
N CYS A 272 -4.71 -0.31 1.62
CA CYS A 272 -4.73 0.80 2.57
C CYS A 272 -6.10 1.49 2.60
N TYR A 273 -6.56 1.84 3.80
CA TYR A 273 -7.80 2.60 4.00
C TYR A 273 -7.56 3.84 4.84
N MET A 274 -7.59 5.02 4.20
CA MET A 274 -7.30 6.32 4.81
C MET A 274 -8.53 7.23 4.75
N SER A 275 -8.95 7.76 5.90
CA SER A 275 -10.14 8.60 6.00
C SER A 275 -10.03 9.60 7.14
N ASN A 276 -10.47 10.83 6.94
CA ASN A 276 -10.62 11.87 7.97
C ASN A 276 -9.33 12.26 8.73
N GLY A 277 -8.16 12.02 8.21
CA GLY A 277 -6.87 12.25 8.86
C GLY A 277 -5.87 12.93 7.94
N GLU A 278 -4.61 12.88 8.34
CA GLU A 278 -3.48 13.43 7.61
C GLU A 278 -2.30 12.46 7.60
N ALA A 279 -1.57 12.43 6.47
CA ALA A 279 -0.29 11.77 6.35
C ALA A 279 0.73 12.72 5.71
N CYS A 280 1.94 12.77 6.28
CA CYS A 280 3.06 13.53 5.75
C CYS A 280 4.33 12.72 5.83
N ALA A 281 5.05 12.58 4.72
CA ALA A 281 6.27 11.76 4.62
C ALA A 281 6.08 10.33 5.18
N ALA A 282 4.88 9.76 5.02
CA ALA A 282 4.50 8.47 5.57
C ALA A 282 4.66 7.34 4.54
N PHE A 283 5.19 6.20 5.00
CA PHE A 283 5.16 4.94 4.27
C PHE A 283 4.06 4.05 4.86
N CYS A 284 2.92 4.00 4.22
CA CYS A 284 1.83 3.12 4.60
C CYS A 284 1.87 1.85 3.76
N GLY A 285 2.54 0.81 4.28
CA GLY A 285 2.58 -0.53 3.69
C GLY A 285 1.22 -1.21 3.69
N PRO A 286 1.13 -2.43 3.13
CA PRO A 286 -0.14 -3.12 2.93
C PRO A 286 -1.02 -3.19 4.18
N PHE A 287 -2.34 -3.11 3.99
CA PHE A 287 -3.36 -3.20 5.04
C PHE A 287 -3.25 -2.14 6.15
N SER A 288 -2.57 -1.02 5.91
CA SER A 288 -2.57 0.10 6.85
C SER A 288 -3.91 0.82 6.82
N ALA A 289 -4.51 1.03 7.99
CA ALA A 289 -5.82 1.66 8.14
C ALA A 289 -5.80 2.82 9.13
N SER A 290 -6.31 3.97 8.69
CA SER A 290 -6.57 5.17 9.50
C SER A 290 -7.89 5.77 9.07
N HIS A 291 -8.99 5.41 9.76
CA HIS A 291 -10.33 5.76 9.31
C HIS A 291 -11.13 6.64 10.29
N HIS A 292 -10.51 7.02 11.40
CA HIS A 292 -11.11 7.92 12.39
C HIS A 292 -10.53 9.32 12.30
N LYS A 293 -11.31 10.31 12.77
CA LYS A 293 -10.91 11.73 12.76
C LYS A 293 -9.69 12.00 13.63
N SER A 294 -8.99 13.09 13.29
CA SER A 294 -7.86 13.64 14.04
C SER A 294 -6.64 12.74 14.12
N THR A 295 -6.45 11.86 13.14
CA THR A 295 -5.25 11.04 13.04
C THR A 295 -4.19 11.80 12.25
N LEU A 296 -2.94 11.77 12.76
CA LEU A 296 -1.78 12.38 12.14
C LEU A 296 -0.65 11.37 12.03
N LEU A 297 -0.30 10.97 10.82
CA LEU A 297 0.76 10.03 10.49
C LEU A 297 1.93 10.78 9.85
N ILE A 298 2.95 11.12 10.63
CA ILE A 298 4.12 11.86 10.14
C ILE A 298 5.37 10.98 10.23
N GLY A 299 6.16 10.94 9.15
CA GLY A 299 7.49 10.35 9.13
C GLY A 299 7.52 8.91 9.68
N CYS A 300 6.58 8.08 9.32
CA CYS A 300 6.42 6.75 9.86
C CYS A 300 6.39 5.68 8.77
N MET A 301 7.00 4.53 9.05
CA MET A 301 6.89 3.31 8.25
C MET A 301 5.97 2.33 8.96
N LEU A 302 4.92 1.91 8.26
CA LEU A 302 3.82 1.10 8.79
C LEU A 302 3.52 -0.06 7.83
N SER A 303 3.04 -1.19 8.34
CA SER A 303 2.39 -2.25 7.54
C SER A 303 1.42 -3.05 8.39
N PHE A 304 0.32 -3.53 7.82
CA PHE A 304 -0.76 -4.21 8.55
C PHE A 304 -1.23 -3.42 9.80
N TYR A 305 -1.11 -2.12 9.72
CA TYR A 305 -1.28 -1.19 10.83
C TYR A 305 -2.73 -0.74 10.99
N ASN A 306 -3.14 -0.49 12.23
CA ASN A 306 -4.44 0.11 12.50
C ASN A 306 -4.33 1.27 13.51
N ALA A 307 -4.66 2.47 13.05
CA ALA A 307 -4.72 3.66 13.89
C ALA A 307 -6.03 3.75 14.68
N GLY A 308 -5.94 3.92 15.99
CA GLY A 308 -7.06 4.41 16.80
C GLY A 308 -7.36 5.89 16.50
N SER A 309 -8.57 6.35 16.83
CA SER A 309 -8.95 7.76 16.66
C SER A 309 -7.99 8.68 17.42
N ALA A 310 -7.68 9.84 16.84
CA ALA A 310 -6.74 10.81 17.41
C ALA A 310 -5.32 10.28 17.68
N THR A 311 -4.91 9.24 16.96
CA THR A 311 -3.50 8.83 16.93
C THR A 311 -2.65 9.98 16.39
N ASN A 312 -1.57 10.31 17.08
CA ASN A 312 -0.69 11.40 16.70
C ASN A 312 0.78 10.96 16.75
N PHE A 313 1.47 11.09 15.63
CA PHE A 313 2.92 10.97 15.58
C PHE A 313 3.52 12.37 15.53
N SER A 314 4.56 12.62 16.30
CA SER A 314 5.21 13.92 16.29
C SER A 314 6.72 13.83 16.39
N ASN A 315 7.37 14.77 15.71
CA ASN A 315 8.81 14.91 15.66
C ASN A 315 9.23 16.30 16.17
N HIS A 316 9.14 16.52 17.49
CA HIS A 316 9.51 17.83 18.06
C HIS A 316 11.00 18.15 17.97
N ALA A 317 11.84 17.14 17.81
CA ALA A 317 13.30 17.31 17.73
C ALA A 317 13.76 17.98 16.41
N TYR A 318 12.90 18.04 15.40
CA TYR A 318 13.24 18.61 14.11
C TYR A 318 13.69 20.08 14.18
N LYS A 319 13.24 20.84 15.16
CA LYS A 319 13.66 22.25 15.39
C LYS A 319 15.06 22.38 15.98
N MET A 320 15.63 21.31 16.49
CA MET A 320 16.89 21.30 17.23
C MET A 320 17.98 20.41 16.60
N GLY A 321 17.64 19.69 15.55
CA GLY A 321 18.57 18.74 14.93
C GLY A 321 17.97 17.92 13.80
N PRO A 322 18.52 16.76 13.46
CA PRO A 322 18.03 15.92 12.38
C PRO A 322 16.61 15.42 12.66
N ILE A 323 15.85 15.28 11.59
CA ILE A 323 14.54 14.68 11.64
C ILE A 323 14.69 13.18 11.91
N HIS A 324 13.85 12.67 12.79
CA HIS A 324 13.77 11.26 13.11
C HIS A 324 12.44 10.70 12.60
N TYR A 325 12.46 9.44 12.21
CA TYR A 325 11.26 8.72 11.79
C TYR A 325 10.88 7.65 12.79
N GLY A 326 9.63 7.14 12.66
CA GLY A 326 9.14 5.98 13.40
C GLY A 326 9.00 4.76 12.50
N CYS A 327 9.33 3.59 13.05
CA CYS A 327 9.03 2.32 12.41
C CYS A 327 8.10 1.51 13.34
N LEU A 328 6.89 1.27 12.88
CA LEU A 328 5.94 0.39 13.55
C LEU A 328 5.84 -0.86 12.68
N GLU A 329 6.46 -1.93 13.13
CA GLU A 329 6.53 -3.18 12.40
C GLU A 329 5.14 -3.79 12.17
N ARG A 330 5.08 -4.77 11.29
CA ARG A 330 3.82 -5.37 10.81
C ARG A 330 2.83 -5.70 11.93
N GLY A 331 1.57 -5.40 11.69
CA GLY A 331 0.47 -5.73 12.61
C GLY A 331 0.37 -4.85 13.85
N THR A 332 1.20 -3.81 13.97
CA THR A 332 1.17 -2.88 15.12
C THR A 332 -0.13 -2.06 15.11
N LYS A 333 -0.58 -1.67 16.29
CA LYS A 333 -1.75 -0.82 16.49
C LYS A 333 -1.48 0.32 17.45
N THR A 334 -2.25 1.38 17.30
CA THR A 334 -2.36 2.43 18.31
C THR A 334 -3.79 2.51 18.83
N ALA A 335 -3.95 2.61 20.14
CA ALA A 335 -5.25 2.86 20.75
C ALA A 335 -5.70 4.31 20.50
N SER A 336 -6.98 4.60 20.74
CA SER A 336 -7.50 5.97 20.65
C SER A 336 -6.74 6.94 21.55
N GLY A 337 -6.37 8.10 20.98
CA GLY A 337 -5.60 9.12 21.69
C GLY A 337 -4.13 8.79 21.92
N SER A 338 -3.61 7.75 21.30
CA SER A 338 -2.18 7.43 21.41
C SER A 338 -1.33 8.49 20.74
N HIS A 339 -0.23 8.86 21.39
CA HIS A 339 0.75 9.79 20.89
C HIS A 339 2.13 9.14 20.93
N LEU A 340 2.82 9.09 19.80
CA LEU A 340 4.19 8.59 19.70
C LEU A 340 5.13 9.74 19.33
N LEU A 341 6.14 9.95 20.18
CA LEU A 341 7.20 10.90 19.91
C LEU A 341 8.35 10.19 19.20
N LEU A 342 8.70 10.69 18.00
CA LEU A 342 9.73 10.10 17.17
C LEU A 342 11.15 10.51 17.63
N PRO A 343 12.19 9.63 17.48
CA PRO A 343 12.09 8.29 16.89
C PRO A 343 11.40 7.29 17.81
N ALA A 344 10.69 6.33 17.24
CA ALA A 344 10.14 5.19 17.96
C ALA A 344 10.18 3.95 17.07
N ASN A 345 10.70 2.84 17.60
CA ASN A 345 10.74 1.56 16.90
C ASN A 345 9.90 0.55 17.67
N ILE A 346 8.79 0.17 17.10
CA ILE A 346 7.79 -0.68 17.77
C ILE A 346 7.78 -2.06 17.12
N GLY A 347 8.05 -3.09 17.92
CA GLY A 347 8.10 -4.47 17.45
C GLY A 347 6.78 -5.00 16.92
N ALA A 348 6.86 -6.01 16.07
CA ALA A 348 5.73 -6.56 15.32
C ALA A 348 4.54 -6.92 16.22
N PHE A 349 3.32 -6.71 15.71
CA PHE A 349 2.05 -7.03 16.39
C PHE A 349 1.88 -6.41 17.79
N SER A 350 2.57 -5.32 18.08
CA SER A 350 2.45 -4.61 19.37
C SER A 350 1.31 -3.59 19.35
N VAL A 351 0.84 -3.21 20.54
CA VAL A 351 -0.22 -2.21 20.73
C VAL A 351 0.30 -1.06 21.59
N CYS A 352 0.23 0.16 21.07
CA CYS A 352 0.63 1.38 21.76
C CYS A 352 -0.57 2.06 22.41
N LEU A 353 -0.48 2.40 23.70
CA LEU A 353 -1.54 3.03 24.48
C LEU A 353 -1.00 4.25 25.25
N GLY A 354 -1.69 5.37 25.11
CA GLY A 354 -1.37 6.60 25.83
C GLY A 354 -0.27 7.43 25.17
N LYS A 355 0.35 8.33 25.95
CA LYS A 355 1.33 9.31 25.46
C LYS A 355 2.76 8.81 25.67
N ILE A 356 3.37 8.25 24.65
CA ILE A 356 4.70 7.65 24.65
C ILE A 356 5.72 8.70 24.19
N THR A 357 6.61 9.14 25.09
CA THR A 357 7.54 10.25 24.84
C THR A 357 9.01 9.91 25.08
N ASN A 358 9.33 8.66 25.38
CA ASN A 358 10.67 8.20 25.74
C ASN A 358 11.41 7.46 24.62
N HIS A 359 10.95 7.59 23.37
CA HIS A 359 11.59 7.02 22.18
C HIS A 359 11.90 5.50 22.30
N PRO A 360 10.88 4.65 22.53
CA PRO A 360 11.12 3.23 22.74
C PRO A 360 11.66 2.52 21.49
N ASP A 361 12.57 1.58 21.72
CA ASP A 361 12.92 0.54 20.76
C ASP A 361 12.53 -0.82 21.32
N THR A 362 11.45 -1.38 20.79
CA THR A 362 10.87 -2.66 21.24
C THR A 362 10.86 -3.71 20.14
N ARG A 363 11.68 -3.55 19.08
CA ARG A 363 11.75 -4.51 17.96
C ARG A 363 12.00 -5.95 18.42
N ASN A 364 12.87 -6.13 19.39
CA ASN A 364 13.11 -7.43 20.01
C ASN A 364 12.11 -7.84 21.10
N LEU A 365 10.99 -7.14 21.22
CA LEU A 365 9.89 -7.47 22.13
C LEU A 365 8.55 -7.42 21.37
N PRO A 366 8.37 -8.25 20.31
CA PRO A 366 7.15 -8.24 19.52
C PRO A 366 5.93 -8.67 20.34
N PHE A 367 4.74 -8.45 19.80
CA PHE A 367 3.47 -8.78 20.47
C PHE A 367 3.27 -8.12 21.83
N SER A 368 3.89 -6.98 22.07
CA SER A 368 3.86 -6.29 23.36
C SER A 368 2.72 -5.27 23.46
N TYR A 369 2.24 -5.01 24.66
CA TYR A 369 1.56 -3.76 24.96
C TYR A 369 2.57 -2.74 25.47
N ILE A 370 2.56 -1.55 24.88
CA ILE A 370 3.41 -0.42 25.26
C ILE A 370 2.48 0.65 25.80
N ILE A 371 2.51 0.82 27.11
CA ILE A 371 1.51 1.60 27.86
C ILE A 371 2.19 2.77 28.53
N SER A 372 1.72 3.99 28.31
CA SER A 372 2.22 5.17 29.02
C SER A 372 1.11 5.84 29.82
N ASP A 373 1.41 6.18 31.07
CA ASP A 373 0.57 7.02 31.96
C ASP A 373 0.86 8.52 31.78
N GLY A 374 1.71 8.88 30.82
CA GLY A 374 2.16 10.25 30.56
C GLY A 374 3.43 10.66 31.32
N ARG A 375 3.94 9.82 32.23
CA ARG A 375 5.21 9.98 32.95
C ARG A 375 6.19 8.87 32.65
N GLU A 376 5.70 7.65 32.70
CA GLU A 376 6.51 6.45 32.54
C GLU A 376 5.88 5.58 31.42
N THR A 377 6.72 4.84 30.73
CA THR A 377 6.29 3.87 29.72
C THR A 377 6.59 2.46 30.20
N PHE A 378 5.57 1.63 30.17
CA PHE A 378 5.62 0.22 30.56
C PHE A 378 5.50 -0.66 29.32
N VAL A 379 6.26 -1.76 29.30
CA VAL A 379 6.14 -2.80 28.28
C VAL A 379 5.63 -4.08 28.93
N VAL A 380 4.63 -4.71 28.31
CA VAL A 380 4.12 -6.02 28.70
C VAL A 380 4.42 -7.00 27.55
N PRO A 381 5.60 -7.68 27.61
CA PRO A 381 6.08 -8.49 26.49
C PRO A 381 5.16 -9.66 26.16
N GLY A 382 4.93 -9.89 24.87
CA GLY A 382 4.23 -11.05 24.35
C GLY A 382 2.73 -11.12 24.65
N ILE A 383 2.16 -10.17 25.40
CA ILE A 383 0.77 -10.23 25.87
C ILE A 383 -0.25 -10.31 24.73
N ASN A 384 0.04 -9.65 23.61
CA ASN A 384 -0.87 -9.61 22.46
C ASN A 384 -1.01 -10.98 21.77
N ILE A 385 -0.06 -11.91 21.96
CA ILE A 385 -0.15 -13.29 21.41
C ILE A 385 -1.47 -13.96 21.79
N THR A 386 -1.96 -13.69 22.99
CA THR A 386 -3.13 -14.36 23.58
C THR A 386 -4.39 -13.50 23.60
N THR A 387 -4.47 -12.45 22.79
CA THR A 387 -5.65 -11.57 22.77
C THR A 387 -6.61 -11.90 21.64
N VAL A 388 -7.90 -11.69 21.90
CA VAL A 388 -8.96 -11.70 20.86
C VAL A 388 -8.63 -10.71 19.75
N GLY A 389 -8.00 -9.59 20.09
CA GLY A 389 -7.61 -8.55 19.14
C GLY A 389 -6.68 -9.07 18.05
N LEU A 390 -5.59 -9.76 18.42
CA LEU A 390 -4.67 -10.38 17.46
C LEU A 390 -5.34 -11.51 16.69
N TYR A 391 -6.03 -12.43 17.39
CA TYR A 391 -6.72 -13.56 16.76
C TYR A 391 -7.66 -13.11 15.63
N ARG A 392 -8.42 -12.04 15.86
CA ARG A 392 -9.28 -11.46 14.83
C ARG A 392 -8.51 -10.87 13.67
N ASP A 393 -7.38 -10.20 13.91
CA ASP A 393 -6.63 -9.51 12.87
C ASP A 393 -5.93 -10.48 11.92
N ILE A 394 -5.25 -11.50 12.43
CA ILE A 394 -4.55 -12.49 11.60
C ILE A 394 -5.49 -13.23 10.64
N ARG A 395 -6.77 -13.38 11.02
CA ARG A 395 -7.82 -13.99 10.18
C ARG A 395 -8.47 -13.00 9.22
N LYS A 396 -8.40 -11.70 9.56
CA LYS A 396 -9.08 -10.64 8.83
C LYS A 396 -8.31 -10.22 7.58
N TRP A 397 -6.99 -10.09 7.65
CA TRP A 397 -6.21 -9.57 6.55
C TRP A 397 -6.31 -10.40 5.27
N PRO A 398 -6.14 -11.75 5.27
CA PRO A 398 -6.32 -12.54 4.06
C PRO A 398 -7.71 -12.37 3.41
N ARG A 399 -8.75 -12.19 4.25
CA ARG A 399 -10.14 -12.00 3.79
C ARG A 399 -10.42 -10.59 3.25
N ARG A 400 -9.58 -9.63 3.59
CA ARG A 400 -9.67 -8.23 3.16
C ARG A 400 -8.75 -7.89 2.00
N ASP A 401 -8.01 -8.84 1.49
CA ASP A 401 -7.28 -8.65 0.25
C ASP A 401 -8.26 -8.69 -0.92
N VAL A 402 -8.68 -7.49 -1.33
CA VAL A 402 -9.66 -7.31 -2.42
C VAL A 402 -8.99 -7.11 -3.78
N ARG A 403 -7.66 -7.23 -3.86
CA ARG A 403 -6.93 -7.16 -5.12
C ARG A 403 -7.31 -8.33 -6.02
N ILE A 404 -7.54 -8.07 -7.29
CA ILE A 404 -7.77 -9.13 -8.28
C ILE A 404 -6.46 -9.93 -8.50
N GLN A 405 -6.59 -11.24 -8.60
CA GLN A 405 -5.43 -12.14 -8.67
C GLN A 405 -4.46 -11.80 -9.81
N SER A 406 -5.01 -11.41 -10.97
CA SER A 406 -4.25 -11.08 -12.18
C SER A 406 -3.49 -9.75 -12.10
N SER A 407 -3.88 -8.83 -11.21
CA SER A 407 -3.30 -7.50 -11.07
C SER A 407 -2.42 -7.31 -9.83
N ARG A 408 -2.22 -8.37 -9.03
CA ARG A 408 -1.37 -8.31 -7.83
C ARG A 408 0.09 -8.07 -8.19
N LYS A 409 0.61 -6.91 -7.81
CA LYS A 409 2.01 -6.49 -8.01
C LYS A 409 2.84 -6.64 -6.74
N SER A 410 2.35 -6.09 -5.62
CA SER A 410 3.04 -6.22 -4.32
C SER A 410 2.90 -7.63 -3.74
N LEU A 411 4.04 -8.21 -3.35
CA LEU A 411 4.11 -9.54 -2.73
C LEU A 411 3.80 -9.42 -1.24
N ILE A 412 2.83 -10.18 -0.75
CA ILE A 412 2.34 -10.08 0.62
C ILE A 412 2.23 -11.47 1.23
N ASN A 413 2.94 -11.66 2.35
CA ASN A 413 2.82 -12.81 3.24
C ASN A 413 1.97 -12.41 4.46
N HIS A 414 1.03 -13.25 4.85
CA HIS A 414 0.12 -13.01 5.98
C HIS A 414 0.51 -13.72 7.28
N ASP A 415 1.61 -14.47 7.29
CA ASP A 415 2.04 -15.24 8.45
C ASP A 415 2.34 -14.33 9.63
N TRP A 416 1.66 -14.57 10.73
CA TRP A 416 1.84 -13.83 11.97
C TRP A 416 2.97 -14.41 12.82
N LEU A 417 3.08 -15.74 12.89
CA LEU A 417 4.28 -16.45 13.31
C LEU A 417 5.08 -16.81 12.06
N SER A 418 6.18 -16.17 11.87
CA SER A 418 7.05 -16.26 10.70
C SER A 418 8.51 -16.30 11.16
N PRO A 419 9.46 -16.66 10.32
CA PRO A 419 10.87 -16.58 10.69
C PRO A 419 11.31 -15.23 11.23
N LEU A 420 10.76 -14.12 10.70
CA LEU A 420 11.00 -12.77 11.22
C LEU A 420 10.55 -12.65 12.68
N THR A 421 9.28 -12.87 12.95
CA THR A 421 8.71 -12.69 14.30
C THR A 421 9.26 -13.71 15.29
N ILE A 422 9.63 -14.91 14.86
CA ILE A 422 10.28 -15.91 15.72
C ILE A 422 11.71 -15.50 16.07
N ASN A 423 12.50 -14.92 15.16
CA ASN A 423 13.80 -14.35 15.50
C ASN A 423 13.68 -13.26 16.58
N GLU A 424 12.72 -12.33 16.39
CA GLU A 424 12.45 -11.29 17.39
C GLU A 424 12.01 -11.87 18.73
N ILE A 425 11.14 -12.88 18.75
CA ILE A 425 10.68 -13.61 19.95
C ILE A 425 11.87 -14.25 20.68
N ILE A 426 12.78 -14.91 19.96
CA ILE A 426 13.95 -15.55 20.53
C ILE A 426 14.89 -14.51 21.14
N ALA A 427 15.16 -13.42 20.43
CA ALA A 427 15.96 -12.32 20.93
C ALA A 427 15.32 -11.66 22.16
N GLY A 428 13.99 -11.50 22.13
CA GLY A 428 13.21 -10.98 23.24
C GLY A 428 13.23 -11.87 24.47
N LYS A 429 13.02 -13.17 24.30
CA LYS A 429 13.11 -14.16 25.40
C LYS A 429 14.48 -14.07 26.07
N LYS A 430 15.56 -14.11 25.29
CA LYS A 430 16.93 -13.97 25.77
C LYS A 430 17.15 -12.66 26.54
N THR A 431 16.64 -11.56 26.01
CA THR A 431 16.73 -10.24 26.65
C THR A 431 16.03 -10.24 28.01
N LEU A 432 14.82 -10.78 28.11
CA LEU A 432 14.07 -10.88 29.37
C LEU A 432 14.79 -11.77 30.41
N GLU A 433 15.34 -12.90 30.00
CA GLU A 433 16.13 -13.79 30.82
C GLU A 433 17.39 -13.09 31.37
N GLN A 434 18.15 -12.42 30.50
CA GLN A 434 19.32 -11.63 30.88
C GLN A 434 18.99 -10.48 31.86
N MET A 435 17.86 -9.82 31.67
CA MET A 435 17.40 -8.76 32.58
C MET A 435 17.10 -9.34 33.97
N ARG A 436 16.44 -10.50 34.08
CA ARG A 436 16.19 -11.20 35.34
C ARG A 436 17.49 -11.56 36.05
N GLU A 437 18.45 -12.09 35.31
CA GLU A 437 19.77 -12.47 35.87
C GLU A 437 20.59 -11.26 36.36
N SER A 438 20.65 -10.20 35.53
CA SER A 438 21.52 -9.05 35.79
C SER A 438 20.96 -8.04 36.78
N GLN A 439 19.65 -7.85 36.81
CA GLN A 439 18.99 -6.88 37.70
C GLN A 439 18.42 -7.54 38.97
N GLY A 440 18.44 -8.87 39.04
CA GLY A 440 18.01 -9.67 40.22
C GLY A 440 16.56 -10.15 40.14
N GLU A 441 16.34 -11.37 40.61
CA GLU A 441 15.02 -12.03 40.55
C GLU A 441 13.94 -11.33 41.40
N ASP A 442 14.35 -10.60 42.47
CA ASP A 442 13.44 -9.89 43.35
C ASP A 442 13.13 -8.45 42.94
N THR A 443 13.58 -8.05 41.73
CA THR A 443 13.34 -6.72 41.19
C THR A 443 11.85 -6.52 40.83
N ALA A 444 11.23 -5.45 41.36
CA ALA A 444 9.82 -5.17 41.08
C ALA A 444 9.58 -4.69 39.67
N PHE A 445 10.50 -3.86 39.14
CA PHE A 445 10.48 -3.33 37.78
C PHE A 445 11.87 -3.38 37.16
N TYR A 446 11.98 -4.05 36.03
CA TYR A 446 13.16 -4.08 35.20
C TYR A 446 13.14 -2.90 34.21
N THR A 447 14.31 -2.38 33.86
CA THR A 447 14.42 -1.25 32.91
C THR A 447 15.06 -1.69 31.61
N CYS A 448 14.41 -1.38 30.47
CA CYS A 448 14.87 -1.66 29.14
C CYS A 448 14.57 -0.46 28.22
N GLY A 449 15.59 0.17 27.63
CA GLY A 449 15.40 1.26 26.66
C GLY A 449 14.56 2.44 27.17
N GLY A 450 14.67 2.80 28.47
CA GLY A 450 13.83 3.84 29.08
C GLY A 450 12.40 3.41 29.40
N CYS A 451 12.04 2.15 29.13
CA CYS A 451 10.76 1.56 29.52
C CYS A 451 10.90 0.68 30.76
N LYS A 452 9.80 0.45 31.47
CA LYS A 452 9.71 -0.43 32.61
C LYS A 452 8.95 -1.70 32.31
N ILE A 453 9.43 -2.83 32.82
CA ILE A 453 8.77 -4.14 32.73
C ILE A 453 8.57 -4.64 34.15
N SER A 454 7.32 -4.88 34.58
CA SER A 454 7.08 -5.48 35.89
C SER A 454 7.57 -6.93 35.95
N ARG A 455 7.94 -7.43 37.15
CA ARG A 455 8.32 -8.84 37.35
C ARG A 455 7.30 -9.79 36.69
N ASN A 456 6.03 -9.61 37.03
CA ASN A 456 4.97 -10.49 36.50
C ASN A 456 4.87 -10.44 34.96
N SER A 457 5.07 -9.26 34.36
CA SER A 457 5.08 -9.08 32.91
C SER A 457 6.29 -9.77 32.26
N LEU A 458 7.45 -9.69 32.88
CA LEU A 458 8.67 -10.35 32.41
C LEU A 458 8.52 -11.88 32.43
N GLU A 459 8.10 -12.45 33.59
CA GLU A 459 7.90 -13.89 33.73
C GLU A 459 6.82 -14.43 32.74
N ARG A 460 5.73 -13.67 32.60
CA ARG A 460 4.68 -14.00 31.64
C ARG A 460 5.21 -13.93 30.20
N GLY A 461 5.98 -12.89 29.86
CA GLY A 461 6.56 -12.70 28.53
C GLY A 461 7.46 -13.87 28.12
N ILE A 462 8.35 -14.33 29.01
CA ILE A 462 9.20 -15.51 28.75
C ILE A 462 8.34 -16.75 28.41
N ARG A 463 7.27 -17.01 29.18
CA ARG A 463 6.38 -18.15 28.94
C ARG A 463 5.62 -18.03 27.63
N LEU A 464 5.12 -16.84 27.29
CA LEU A 464 4.39 -16.61 26.06
C LEU A 464 5.28 -16.75 24.83
N TYR A 465 6.51 -16.28 24.90
CA TYR A 465 7.49 -16.44 23.84
C TYR A 465 7.89 -17.92 23.67
N ASP A 466 8.08 -18.66 24.75
CA ASP A 466 8.33 -20.10 24.67
C ASP A 466 7.16 -20.87 24.03
N MET A 467 5.94 -20.52 24.38
CA MET A 467 4.72 -21.08 23.77
C MET A 467 4.67 -20.77 22.27
N ALA A 468 4.98 -19.55 21.84
CA ALA A 468 4.95 -19.15 20.43
C ALA A 468 6.01 -19.89 19.60
N ILE A 469 7.22 -20.11 20.13
CA ILE A 469 8.27 -20.91 19.47
C ILE A 469 7.80 -22.36 19.24
N LYS A 470 7.18 -22.98 20.24
CA LYS A 470 6.66 -24.34 20.14
C LYS A 470 5.49 -24.45 19.17
N LEU A 471 4.59 -23.47 19.21
CA LEU A 471 3.46 -23.38 18.28
C LEU A 471 3.96 -23.30 16.83
N PHE A 472 4.86 -22.36 16.54
CA PHE A 472 5.47 -22.21 15.23
C PHE A 472 6.16 -23.48 14.74
N ALA A 473 7.05 -24.05 15.55
CA ALA A 473 7.80 -25.25 15.17
C ALA A 473 6.87 -26.45 14.90
N GLY A 474 5.83 -26.61 15.72
CA GLY A 474 4.84 -27.67 15.56
C GLY A 474 3.96 -27.51 14.33
N ASP A 475 3.51 -26.30 14.05
CA ASP A 475 2.68 -26.00 12.86
C ASP A 475 3.48 -26.23 11.57
N VAL A 476 4.75 -25.79 11.51
CA VAL A 476 5.61 -26.02 10.35
C VAL A 476 5.94 -27.50 10.20
N ALA A 477 6.25 -28.21 11.30
CA ALA A 477 6.53 -29.64 11.28
C ALA A 477 5.32 -30.48 10.83
N ALA A 478 4.10 -30.02 11.09
CA ALA A 478 2.88 -30.68 10.63
C ALA A 478 2.55 -30.39 9.15
N GLY A 479 2.97 -29.22 8.64
CA GLY A 479 2.65 -28.76 7.28
C GLY A 479 3.73 -29.03 6.23
N TYR A 480 4.97 -29.31 6.64
CA TYR A 480 6.12 -29.42 5.73
C TYR A 480 6.97 -30.66 6.05
N ASP A 481 7.57 -31.23 5.02
CA ASP A 481 8.54 -32.32 5.19
C ASP A 481 9.90 -31.77 5.68
N LEU A 482 10.15 -31.86 6.97
CA LEU A 482 11.39 -31.41 7.58
C LEU A 482 12.58 -32.36 7.29
N THR A 483 12.37 -33.54 6.67
CA THR A 483 13.46 -34.45 6.29
C THR A 483 14.06 -34.08 4.93
N ALA A 484 13.34 -33.28 4.12
CA ALA A 484 13.82 -32.82 2.82
C ALA A 484 15.14 -32.06 2.95
N GLU A 485 16.03 -32.19 1.96
CA GLU A 485 17.28 -31.41 1.96
C GLU A 485 16.99 -29.90 2.00
N GLY A 486 17.40 -29.25 3.09
CA GLY A 486 17.31 -27.80 3.23
C GLY A 486 18.37 -27.11 2.37
N ARG A 487 18.10 -25.85 2.01
CA ARG A 487 19.10 -25.00 1.37
C ARG A 487 19.88 -24.20 2.43
N ASP A 488 21.12 -23.81 2.12
CA ASP A 488 22.00 -23.05 3.02
C ASP A 488 21.48 -21.66 3.40
N CYS A 489 20.38 -21.19 2.78
CA CYS A 489 19.78 -19.89 3.05
C CYS A 489 18.49 -20.03 3.88
N GLY A 490 18.28 -19.11 4.83
CA GLY A 490 17.08 -19.07 5.67
C GLY A 490 17.34 -19.16 7.17
N THR A 491 18.54 -19.58 7.60
CA THR A 491 18.90 -19.73 9.02
C THR A 491 19.28 -18.43 9.74
N GLY A 492 19.55 -17.34 9.00
CA GLY A 492 19.98 -16.05 9.55
C GLY A 492 18.83 -15.13 9.91
N GLU A 493 19.15 -13.85 9.92
CA GLU A 493 18.16 -12.79 10.12
C GLU A 493 17.18 -12.69 8.93
N TRP A 494 15.98 -12.22 9.22
CA TRP A 494 14.91 -12.06 8.25
C TRP A 494 14.45 -10.60 8.20
N GLY A 495 13.97 -10.17 7.04
CA GLY A 495 13.41 -8.86 6.79
C GLY A 495 11.95 -8.90 6.34
N ASP A 496 11.30 -7.75 6.46
CA ASP A 496 9.98 -7.47 5.86
C ASP A 496 10.13 -6.32 4.86
N LEU A 497 10.01 -6.61 3.57
CA LEU A 497 9.91 -5.60 2.53
C LEU A 497 8.44 -5.18 2.35
N ALA A 498 7.87 -4.58 3.38
CA ALA A 498 6.50 -4.08 3.41
C ALA A 498 5.47 -5.10 2.88
N GLY A 499 5.48 -6.29 3.48
CA GLY A 499 4.60 -7.41 3.15
C GLY A 499 5.34 -8.68 2.74
N MET A 500 6.43 -8.60 1.99
CA MET A 500 7.23 -9.73 1.57
C MET A 500 8.24 -10.10 2.66
N LEU A 501 8.13 -11.31 3.19
CA LEU A 501 9.09 -11.86 4.15
C LEU A 501 10.20 -12.61 3.42
N LEU A 502 11.45 -12.32 3.76
CA LEU A 502 12.61 -12.95 3.15
C LEU A 502 13.81 -13.00 4.10
N PRO A 503 14.76 -13.95 3.91
CA PRO A 503 16.05 -13.90 4.57
C PRO A 503 16.80 -12.61 4.17
N GLU A 504 17.46 -11.94 5.10
CA GLU A 504 18.27 -10.76 4.79
C GLU A 504 19.38 -11.04 3.76
N GLN A 505 19.84 -12.28 3.66
CA GLN A 505 20.79 -12.66 2.62
C GLN A 505 20.19 -12.49 1.22
N GLU A 506 18.90 -12.80 1.02
CA GLU A 506 18.24 -12.59 -0.26
C GLU A 506 18.00 -11.09 -0.54
N GLU A 507 17.71 -10.28 0.48
CA GLU A 507 17.69 -8.83 0.33
C GLU A 507 19.05 -8.30 -0.17
N ARG A 508 20.14 -8.76 0.45
CA ARG A 508 21.50 -8.41 -0.01
C ARG A 508 21.78 -8.88 -1.43
N ASN A 509 21.30 -10.05 -1.81
CA ASN A 509 21.45 -10.60 -3.17
C ASN A 509 20.74 -9.71 -4.20
N ILE A 510 19.51 -9.26 -3.92
CA ILE A 510 18.75 -8.33 -4.79
C ILE A 510 19.52 -7.01 -4.94
N VAL A 511 19.93 -6.41 -3.84
CA VAL A 511 20.65 -5.13 -3.82
C VAL A 511 21.96 -5.22 -4.62
N ASN A 512 22.73 -6.28 -4.44
CA ASN A 512 23.97 -6.52 -5.18
C ASN A 512 23.71 -6.75 -6.68
N ALA A 513 22.66 -7.49 -7.03
CA ALA A 513 22.31 -7.75 -8.43
C ALA A 513 21.89 -6.47 -9.17
N ILE A 514 21.17 -5.56 -8.50
CA ILE A 514 20.84 -4.25 -9.03
C ILE A 514 22.11 -3.38 -9.15
N SER A 515 22.90 -3.27 -8.09
CA SER A 515 24.09 -2.43 -8.05
C SER A 515 25.16 -2.82 -9.09
N ASN A 516 25.28 -4.12 -9.37
CA ASN A 516 26.24 -4.66 -10.34
C ASN A 516 25.68 -4.76 -11.78
N GLY A 517 24.45 -4.30 -12.02
CA GLY A 517 23.81 -4.30 -13.35
C GLY A 517 23.43 -5.69 -13.88
N TYR A 518 23.22 -6.68 -13.01
CA TYR A 518 22.64 -7.97 -13.40
C TYR A 518 21.11 -7.87 -13.59
N LEU A 519 20.42 -7.10 -12.75
CA LEU A 519 19.02 -6.71 -12.95
C LEU A 519 19.01 -5.33 -13.60
N ARG A 520 18.42 -5.22 -14.78
CA ARG A 520 18.51 -4.02 -15.65
C ARG A 520 17.16 -3.38 -15.95
N SER A 521 16.09 -3.99 -15.51
CA SER A 521 14.74 -3.46 -15.69
C SER A 521 13.89 -3.68 -14.44
N THR A 522 12.83 -2.92 -14.29
CA THR A 522 11.84 -3.13 -13.22
C THR A 522 11.24 -4.53 -13.29
N ALA A 523 11.01 -5.05 -14.50
CA ALA A 523 10.51 -6.41 -14.72
C ALA A 523 11.50 -7.49 -14.24
N ASP A 524 12.83 -7.29 -14.41
CA ASP A 524 13.84 -8.23 -13.89
C ASP A 524 13.82 -8.25 -12.36
N ILE A 525 13.65 -7.08 -11.73
CA ILE A 525 13.58 -6.95 -10.27
C ILE A 525 12.33 -7.65 -9.74
N ASP A 526 11.17 -7.40 -10.35
CA ASP A 526 9.91 -8.02 -9.95
C ASP A 526 9.96 -9.54 -10.09
N MET A 527 10.54 -10.04 -11.19
CA MET A 527 10.72 -11.48 -11.41
C MET A 527 11.67 -12.10 -10.38
N PHE A 528 12.75 -11.42 -10.02
CA PHE A 528 13.67 -11.89 -8.99
C PHE A 528 12.98 -11.97 -7.62
N MET A 529 12.28 -10.90 -7.23
CA MET A 529 11.52 -10.87 -5.97
C MET A 529 10.45 -11.97 -5.93
N LYS A 530 9.73 -12.18 -7.03
CA LYS A 530 8.74 -13.23 -7.16
C LYS A 530 9.35 -14.62 -6.97
N ASN A 531 10.47 -14.90 -7.58
CA ASN A 531 11.20 -16.17 -7.42
C ASN A 531 11.65 -16.39 -5.97
N VAL A 532 12.11 -15.35 -5.27
CA VAL A 532 12.45 -15.42 -3.84
C VAL A 532 11.21 -15.73 -3.02
N ASN A 533 10.10 -15.04 -3.28
CA ASN A 533 8.84 -15.23 -2.57
C ASN A 533 8.24 -16.65 -2.79
N GLU A 534 8.31 -17.19 -3.99
CA GLU A 534 7.85 -18.54 -4.31
C GLU A 534 8.63 -19.62 -3.55
N ARG A 535 9.88 -19.33 -3.18
CA ARG A 535 10.74 -20.21 -2.39
C ARG A 535 10.61 -20.05 -0.88
N TYR A 536 9.66 -19.26 -0.41
CA TYR A 536 9.44 -19.00 1.02
C TYR A 536 9.34 -20.29 1.85
N GLY A 537 8.63 -21.33 1.36
CA GLY A 537 8.52 -22.62 2.03
C GLY A 537 9.87 -23.34 2.23
N GLU A 538 10.79 -23.24 1.27
CA GLU A 538 12.14 -23.83 1.38
C GLU A 538 12.96 -23.14 2.48
N TYR A 539 12.88 -21.80 2.55
CA TYR A 539 13.53 -21.04 3.62
C TYR A 539 12.92 -21.32 4.98
N LEU A 540 11.59 -21.45 5.04
CA LEU A 540 10.85 -21.77 6.25
C LEU A 540 11.28 -23.13 6.84
N ILE A 541 11.41 -24.17 6.03
CA ILE A 541 11.91 -25.48 6.43
C ILE A 541 13.31 -25.35 7.05
N THR A 542 14.23 -24.70 6.36
CA THR A 542 15.62 -24.53 6.81
C THR A 542 15.68 -23.75 8.14
N PHE A 543 14.91 -22.68 8.25
CA PHE A 543 14.81 -21.91 9.48
C PHE A 543 14.27 -22.76 10.64
N THR A 544 13.20 -23.51 10.41
CA THR A 544 12.54 -24.32 11.44
C THR A 544 13.45 -25.41 11.96
N ARG A 545 14.22 -26.08 11.09
CA ARG A 545 15.24 -27.05 11.52
C ARG A 545 16.26 -26.42 12.49
N ASN A 546 16.74 -25.22 12.18
CA ASN A 546 17.67 -24.50 13.06
C ASN A 546 17.01 -24.14 14.40
N ILE A 547 15.73 -23.76 14.41
CA ILE A 547 14.98 -23.48 15.65
C ILE A 547 14.78 -24.74 16.48
N ILE A 548 14.47 -25.87 15.88
CA ILE A 548 14.33 -27.14 16.58
C ILE A 548 15.64 -27.49 17.29
N ALA A 549 16.76 -27.44 16.60
CA ALA A 549 18.07 -27.73 17.20
C ALA A 549 18.44 -26.73 18.31
N SER A 550 18.28 -25.42 18.06
CA SER A 550 18.79 -24.39 18.97
C SER A 550 17.88 -24.05 20.14
N GLN A 551 16.55 -24.13 19.96
CA GLN A 551 15.56 -23.70 20.98
C GLN A 551 14.83 -24.86 21.64
N LEU A 552 14.62 -25.96 20.94
CA LEU A 552 13.95 -27.15 21.49
C LEU A 552 14.94 -28.22 21.95
N GLY A 553 16.23 -28.03 21.65
CA GLY A 553 17.33 -28.87 22.17
C GLY A 553 17.35 -30.27 21.60
N THR A 554 16.85 -30.49 20.39
CA THR A 554 16.88 -31.78 19.71
C THR A 554 17.32 -31.62 18.26
N ASP A 555 18.27 -32.49 17.84
CA ASP A 555 18.70 -32.61 16.46
C ASP A 555 18.01 -33.83 15.77
N ASP A 556 17.09 -34.47 16.50
CA ASP A 556 16.40 -35.67 16.01
C ASP A 556 15.29 -35.28 15.01
N LEU A 557 15.62 -35.39 13.73
CA LEU A 557 14.70 -35.21 12.61
C LEU A 557 14.17 -36.54 12.05
N THR A 558 14.25 -37.62 12.85
CA THR A 558 13.54 -38.85 12.54
C THR A 558 12.03 -38.69 12.64
N GLU A 559 11.26 -39.61 12.06
CA GLU A 559 9.78 -39.56 12.19
C GLU A 559 9.33 -39.47 13.64
N SER A 560 10.00 -40.14 14.56
CA SER A 560 9.68 -40.08 16.00
C SER A 560 9.99 -38.71 16.61
N GLY A 561 11.12 -38.10 16.25
CA GLY A 561 11.50 -36.78 16.71
C GLY A 561 10.56 -35.69 16.19
N ILE A 562 10.20 -35.77 14.91
CA ILE A 562 9.24 -34.85 14.28
C ILE A 562 7.86 -34.98 14.94
N GLU A 563 7.37 -36.20 15.18
CA GLU A 563 6.08 -36.39 15.88
C GLU A 563 6.10 -35.79 17.29
N GLN A 564 7.23 -35.88 18.02
CA GLN A 564 7.36 -35.25 19.32
C GLN A 564 7.26 -33.72 19.23
N ILE A 565 7.83 -33.09 18.19
CA ILE A 565 7.74 -31.64 17.95
C ILE A 565 6.29 -31.27 17.63
N ILE A 566 5.61 -32.03 16.78
CA ILE A 566 4.20 -31.84 16.48
C ILE A 566 3.34 -31.91 17.75
N GLN A 567 3.59 -32.86 18.63
CA GLN A 567 2.87 -32.99 19.90
C GLN A 567 3.11 -31.81 20.84
N GLN A 568 4.36 -31.29 20.90
CA GLN A 568 4.65 -30.05 21.66
C GLN A 568 3.91 -28.84 21.05
N GLY A 569 3.82 -28.73 19.73
CA GLY A 569 3.07 -27.71 19.02
C GLY A 569 1.57 -27.78 19.33
N ARG A 570 0.99 -29.00 19.30
CA ARG A 570 -0.43 -29.20 19.65
C ARG A 570 -0.73 -28.77 21.08
N ALA A 571 0.12 -29.14 22.05
CA ALA A 571 -0.02 -28.69 23.43
C ALA A 571 0.09 -27.18 23.57
N ALA A 572 1.00 -26.55 22.81
CA ALA A 572 1.12 -25.09 22.76
C ALA A 572 -0.11 -24.44 22.13
N LYS A 573 -0.71 -25.03 21.11
CA LYS A 573 -1.95 -24.57 20.46
C LYS A 573 -3.15 -24.64 21.40
N GLU A 574 -3.31 -25.73 22.14
CA GLU A 574 -4.35 -25.86 23.16
C GLU A 574 -4.22 -24.79 24.27
N ALA A 575 -2.98 -24.55 24.72
CA ALA A 575 -2.70 -23.49 25.69
C ALA A 575 -3.02 -22.10 25.13
N TRP A 576 -2.66 -21.82 23.87
CA TRP A 576 -2.96 -20.58 23.18
C TRP A 576 -4.47 -20.34 23.05
N ILE A 577 -5.23 -21.36 22.60
CA ILE A 577 -6.69 -21.31 22.51
C ILE A 577 -7.32 -21.04 23.88
N SER A 578 -6.82 -21.72 24.93
CA SER A 578 -7.32 -21.51 26.31
C SER A 578 -7.10 -20.07 26.80
N GLU A 579 -5.94 -19.46 26.49
CA GLU A 579 -5.67 -18.06 26.90
C GLU A 579 -6.54 -17.07 26.11
N ILE A 580 -6.76 -17.28 24.79
CA ILE A 580 -7.67 -16.45 23.98
C ILE A 580 -9.10 -16.56 24.51
N ARG A 581 -9.55 -17.77 24.91
CA ARG A 581 -10.88 -17.95 25.51
C ARG A 581 -11.04 -17.10 26.79
N LYS A 582 -10.06 -17.12 27.67
CA LYS A 582 -10.07 -16.29 28.90
C LYS A 582 -10.12 -14.80 28.59
N ASP A 583 -9.36 -14.34 27.57
CA ASP A 583 -9.40 -12.96 27.14
C ASP A 583 -10.78 -12.61 26.55
N ALA A 584 -11.36 -13.49 25.74
CA ALA A 584 -12.70 -13.31 25.18
C ALA A 584 -13.77 -13.22 26.29
N GLU A 585 -13.78 -14.14 27.24
CA GLU A 585 -14.72 -14.13 28.35
C GLU A 585 -14.65 -12.81 29.14
N LYS A 586 -13.44 -12.28 29.37
CA LYS A 586 -13.20 -11.00 30.02
C LYS A 586 -13.71 -9.83 29.18
N GLU A 587 -13.33 -9.75 27.91
CA GLU A 587 -13.72 -8.66 26.99
C GLU A 587 -15.25 -8.60 26.81
N TYR A 588 -15.89 -9.75 26.59
CA TYR A 588 -17.34 -9.81 26.40
C TYR A 588 -18.13 -9.53 27.68
N SER A 589 -17.59 -9.88 28.86
CA SER A 589 -18.23 -9.56 30.15
C SER A 589 -18.24 -8.07 30.47
N MET A 590 -17.27 -7.31 29.95
CA MET A 590 -17.18 -5.85 30.13
C MET A 590 -18.07 -5.07 29.16
N GLY A 591 -18.50 -5.68 28.06
CA GLY A 591 -19.12 -4.99 26.92
C GLY A 591 -20.65 -5.12 26.83
N ASP A 592 -21.35 -5.70 27.80
CA ASP A 592 -22.79 -6.00 27.72
C ASP A 592 -23.19 -6.70 26.39
N VAL A 593 -22.35 -7.65 25.96
CA VAL A 593 -22.52 -8.38 24.71
C VAL A 593 -23.38 -9.61 24.95
N GLU A 594 -24.32 -9.91 24.03
CA GLU A 594 -25.15 -11.10 24.10
C GLU A 594 -24.30 -12.38 24.22
N HIS A 595 -24.63 -13.25 25.17
CA HIS A 595 -23.93 -14.51 25.43
C HIS A 595 -23.77 -15.38 24.16
N ALA A 596 -24.74 -15.35 23.27
CA ALA A 596 -24.71 -16.07 21.98
C ALA A 596 -23.56 -15.64 21.06
N VAL A 597 -23.08 -14.39 21.15
CA VAL A 597 -21.94 -13.88 20.36
C VAL A 597 -20.65 -14.47 20.88
N LEU A 598 -20.49 -14.56 22.21
CA LEU A 598 -19.33 -15.20 22.83
C LEU A 598 -19.29 -16.69 22.51
N GLU A 599 -20.43 -17.41 22.64
CA GLU A 599 -20.50 -18.83 22.30
C GLU A 599 -20.13 -19.10 20.84
N LYS A 600 -20.66 -18.30 19.92
CA LYS A 600 -20.28 -18.40 18.50
C LYS A 600 -18.77 -18.18 18.28
N PHE A 601 -18.18 -17.21 18.96
CA PHE A 601 -16.74 -16.96 18.89
C PHE A 601 -15.94 -18.16 19.43
N ILE A 602 -16.36 -18.71 20.59
CA ILE A 602 -15.69 -19.87 21.21
C ILE A 602 -15.79 -21.09 20.30
N THR A 603 -16.95 -21.35 19.71
CA THR A 603 -17.13 -22.46 18.75
C THR A 603 -16.16 -22.31 17.56
N GLN A 604 -16.05 -21.11 16.98
CA GLN A 604 -15.11 -20.86 15.89
C GLN A 604 -13.65 -21.04 16.31
N LEU A 605 -13.33 -20.73 17.55
CA LEU A 605 -11.97 -20.89 18.10
C LEU A 605 -11.62 -22.37 18.32
N GLU A 606 -12.60 -23.20 18.68
CA GLU A 606 -12.43 -24.63 18.91
C GLU A 606 -12.34 -25.48 17.63
N GLU A 607 -12.88 -24.95 16.52
CA GLU A 607 -12.79 -25.59 15.20
C GLU A 607 -11.40 -25.43 14.54
N GLU A 608 -10.50 -24.65 15.11
CA GLU A 608 -9.11 -24.48 14.66
C GLU A 608 -8.17 -25.54 15.23
#